data_995def07f2b00a9be825cfcfbee5ac54
#
_entry.id   995def07f2b00a9be825cfcfbee5ac54
#
_cell.length_a   1.000
_cell.length_b   1.000
_cell.length_c   1.000
_cell.angle_alpha   90.00
_cell.angle_beta   90.00
_cell.angle_gamma   90.00
#
_symmetry.space_group_name_H-M   'P 1'
#
loop_
_entity.id
_entity.type
_entity.pdbx_description
1 polymer ?
#
loop_
_entity_poly.entity_id
_entity_poly.type
_entity_poly.pdbx_seq_one_letter_code
_entity_poly.pdbx_strand_id
1 'polypeptide(L)'
;MNTIFIGIAGGTGSGKTTLTEHLVSRFGDDIAVVHHDNYYKRQDCSFEERCKQNYDHPDAFDTDLMIQDLKKLKAGQTIYCPVYDYALHNRTDQTVEIRPAKVIIVEGILIFQNKELRDLLDIKIFVETDADVRIPVSYTHLTLPTNSRV
;
A
#
# COMPACT_ATOMS: atom_id res chain seq x y z
N MET A 1 -17.11 -3.41 -13.63
CA MET A 1 -16.55 -2.13 -13.23
C MET A 1 -15.07 -2.12 -13.50
N ASN A 2 -14.60 -1.09 -14.14
CA ASN A 2 -13.18 -0.97 -14.40
C ASN A 2 -12.51 -0.32 -13.20
N THR A 3 -11.68 -1.06 -12.53
CA THR A 3 -10.99 -0.56 -11.36
C THR A 3 -9.56 -0.22 -11.73
N ILE A 4 -9.10 0.94 -11.31
CA ILE A 4 -7.72 1.35 -11.54
C ILE A 4 -6.95 1.18 -10.24
N PHE A 5 -5.84 0.47 -10.30
CA PHE A 5 -4.97 0.29 -9.15
C PHE A 5 -3.77 1.22 -9.26
N ILE A 6 -3.58 2.05 -8.26
CA ILE A 6 -2.45 2.97 -8.18
C ILE A 6 -1.55 2.53 -7.04
N GLY A 7 -0.31 2.16 -7.35
CA GLY A 7 0.66 1.81 -6.33
C GLY A 7 1.49 3.02 -5.96
N ILE A 8 1.58 3.30 -4.68
CA ILE A 8 2.40 4.40 -4.17
C ILE A 8 3.41 3.80 -3.19
N ALA A 9 4.65 3.82 -3.57
CA ALA A 9 5.73 3.26 -2.76
C ALA A 9 6.67 4.36 -2.30
N GLY A 10 7.32 4.13 -1.19
CA GLY A 10 8.29 5.07 -0.65
C GLY A 10 8.55 4.74 0.80
N GLY A 11 9.68 5.20 1.30
CA GLY A 11 10.02 4.95 2.69
C GLY A 11 9.23 5.80 3.65
N THR A 12 9.37 5.51 4.93
CA THR A 12 8.75 6.29 5.97
C THR A 12 9.25 7.73 5.88
N GLY A 13 8.37 8.67 5.97
CA GLY A 13 8.76 10.08 5.87
C GLY A 13 8.95 10.58 4.46
N SER A 14 8.61 9.80 3.45
CA SER A 14 8.83 10.19 2.07
C SER A 14 7.76 11.11 1.50
N GLY A 15 6.69 11.36 2.22
CA GLY A 15 5.60 12.15 1.67
C GLY A 15 4.52 11.31 1.00
N LYS A 16 4.67 10.00 1.07
CA LYS A 16 3.74 9.05 0.48
C LYS A 16 2.33 9.23 1.06
N THR A 17 2.24 9.47 2.37
CA THR A 17 0.96 9.69 3.03
C THR A 17 0.29 10.97 2.53
N THR A 18 1.06 12.02 2.36
CA THR A 18 0.53 13.28 1.86
C THR A 18 -0.04 13.12 0.47
N LEU A 19 0.66 12.40 -0.39
CA LEU A 19 0.17 12.16 -1.74
C LEU A 19 -1.11 11.33 -1.70
N THR A 20 -1.16 10.31 -0.86
CA THR A 20 -2.34 9.48 -0.70
C THR A 20 -3.53 10.31 -0.24
N GLU A 21 -3.32 11.17 0.74
CA GLU A 21 -4.39 12.04 1.26
C GLU A 21 -4.91 13.00 0.20
N HIS A 22 -4.02 13.51 -0.62
CA HIS A 22 -4.42 14.38 -1.72
C HIS A 22 -5.32 13.65 -2.70
N LEU A 23 -4.97 12.43 -3.05
CA LEU A 23 -5.78 11.64 -3.97
C LEU A 23 -7.14 11.30 -3.38
N VAL A 24 -7.16 10.92 -2.10
CA VAL A 24 -8.43 10.62 -1.44
C VAL A 24 -9.32 11.85 -1.40
N SER A 25 -8.75 12.99 -1.08
CA SER A 25 -9.50 14.23 -1.05
C SER A 25 -10.10 14.57 -2.41
N ARG A 26 -9.40 14.22 -3.48
CA ARG A 26 -9.84 14.59 -4.81
C ARG A 26 -10.90 13.66 -5.38
N PHE A 27 -10.83 12.38 -5.06
CA PHE A 27 -11.75 11.40 -5.61
C PHE A 27 -12.92 11.05 -4.70
N GLY A 28 -12.83 11.40 -3.43
CA GLY A 28 -13.95 11.22 -2.51
C GLY A 28 -14.32 9.75 -2.30
N ASP A 29 -15.58 9.42 -2.54
CA ASP A 29 -16.07 8.07 -2.31
C ASP A 29 -15.68 7.07 -3.38
N ASP A 30 -15.11 7.53 -4.46
CA ASP A 30 -14.72 6.64 -5.56
C ASP A 30 -13.35 6.02 -5.36
N ILE A 31 -12.74 6.18 -4.20
CA ILE A 31 -11.40 5.72 -3.96
C ILE A 31 -11.34 4.93 -2.66
N ALA A 32 -10.56 3.90 -2.63
CA ALA A 32 -10.26 3.15 -1.41
C ALA A 32 -8.75 2.98 -1.31
N VAL A 33 -8.24 2.84 -0.09
CA VAL A 33 -6.81 2.72 0.15
C VAL A 33 -6.54 1.41 0.85
N VAL A 34 -5.57 0.66 0.34
CA VAL A 34 -5.12 -0.60 0.95
C VAL A 34 -3.67 -0.39 1.38
N HIS A 35 -3.41 -0.53 2.67
CA HIS A 35 -2.08 -0.31 3.22
C HIS A 35 -1.35 -1.63 3.38
N HIS A 36 -0.21 -1.74 2.71
CA HIS A 36 0.61 -2.95 2.81
C HIS A 36 1.04 -3.21 4.26
N ASP A 37 1.19 -2.14 5.04
CA ASP A 37 1.59 -2.26 6.44
C ASP A 37 0.61 -3.07 7.29
N ASN A 38 -0.62 -3.18 6.87
CA ASN A 38 -1.59 -4.00 7.59
C ASN A 38 -1.44 -5.48 7.27
N TYR A 39 -0.60 -5.81 6.32
CA TYR A 39 -0.43 -7.19 5.87
C TYR A 39 0.86 -7.83 6.39
N TYR A 40 1.42 -7.33 7.48
CA TYR A 40 2.50 -8.05 8.14
C TYR A 40 1.98 -9.41 8.59
N LYS A 41 2.83 -10.42 8.49
CA LYS A 41 2.41 -11.77 8.86
C LYS A 41 2.16 -11.88 10.35
N ARG A 42 1.18 -12.70 10.72
CA ARG A 42 0.96 -13.01 12.11
C ARG A 42 2.12 -13.84 12.62
N GLN A 43 2.56 -13.56 13.82
CA GLN A 43 3.67 -14.28 14.42
C GLN A 43 3.26 -14.88 15.74
N ASP A 44 3.70 -16.12 15.95
CA ASP A 44 3.36 -16.86 17.16
C ASP A 44 4.48 -16.84 18.19
N CYS A 45 5.53 -16.08 17.96
CA CYS A 45 6.64 -15.97 18.89
C CYS A 45 6.36 -14.91 19.95
N SER A 46 7.28 -14.80 20.93
CA SER A 46 7.13 -13.86 22.03
C SER A 46 7.25 -12.42 21.53
N PHE A 47 6.79 -11.49 22.35
CA PHE A 47 6.89 -10.07 22.03
C PHE A 47 8.35 -9.66 21.83
N GLU A 48 9.26 -10.18 22.67
CA GLU A 48 10.67 -9.84 22.55
C GLU A 48 11.24 -10.30 21.21
N GLU A 49 10.86 -11.49 20.77
CA GLU A 49 11.32 -11.98 19.48
C GLU A 49 10.74 -11.17 18.34
N ARG A 50 9.49 -10.74 18.45
CA ARG A 50 8.88 -9.89 17.43
C ARG A 50 9.59 -8.55 17.32
N CYS A 51 10.02 -8.00 18.44
CA CYS A 51 10.73 -6.72 18.42
C CYS A 51 12.07 -6.79 17.68
N LYS A 52 12.63 -8.00 17.55
CA LYS A 52 13.90 -8.19 16.86
C LYS A 52 13.76 -8.46 15.38
N GLN A 53 12.54 -8.56 14.87
CA GLN A 53 12.32 -8.88 13.47
C GLN A 53 12.61 -7.68 12.58
N ASN A 54 13.06 -7.96 11.38
CA ASN A 54 13.27 -6.92 10.38
C ASN A 54 11.99 -6.74 9.58
N TYR A 55 11.19 -5.78 9.94
CA TYR A 55 9.91 -5.54 9.30
C TYR A 55 10.04 -4.83 7.95
N ASP A 56 11.25 -4.46 7.56
CA ASP A 56 11.46 -3.87 6.25
C ASP A 56 11.80 -4.92 5.19
N HIS A 57 11.86 -6.19 5.58
CA HIS A 57 12.15 -7.26 4.64
C HIS A 57 10.87 -7.74 3.96
N PRO A 58 10.90 -8.03 2.65
CA PRO A 58 9.68 -8.50 1.97
C PRO A 58 9.02 -9.71 2.61
N ASP A 59 9.78 -10.59 3.22
CA ASP A 59 9.24 -11.80 3.84
C ASP A 59 8.42 -11.51 5.10
N ALA A 60 8.50 -10.30 5.64
CA ALA A 60 7.71 -9.94 6.81
C ALA A 60 6.24 -9.71 6.45
N PHE A 61 5.94 -9.51 5.19
CA PHE A 61 4.59 -9.19 4.73
C PHE A 61 3.89 -10.41 4.16
N ASP A 62 2.58 -10.48 4.37
CA ASP A 62 1.74 -11.48 3.75
C ASP A 62 1.23 -10.91 2.42
N THR A 63 2.13 -10.70 1.50
CA THR A 63 1.81 -10.09 0.22
C THR A 63 0.88 -10.95 -0.60
N ASP A 64 0.96 -12.27 -0.46
CA ASP A 64 0.06 -13.17 -1.18
C ASP A 64 -1.40 -12.94 -0.77
N LEU A 65 -1.66 -12.73 0.51
CA LEU A 65 -2.99 -12.41 0.98
C LEU A 65 -3.47 -11.09 0.40
N MET A 66 -2.59 -10.09 0.40
CA MET A 66 -2.94 -8.80 -0.17
C MET A 66 -3.26 -8.90 -1.66
N ILE A 67 -2.50 -9.70 -2.40
CA ILE A 67 -2.76 -9.90 -3.81
C ILE A 67 -4.13 -10.54 -4.02
N GLN A 68 -4.47 -11.53 -3.20
CA GLN A 68 -5.78 -12.16 -3.27
C GLN A 68 -6.88 -11.16 -2.99
N ASP A 69 -6.70 -10.32 -1.99
CA ASP A 69 -7.68 -9.30 -1.64
C ASP A 69 -7.84 -8.27 -2.75
N LEU A 70 -6.74 -7.86 -3.39
CA LEU A 70 -6.83 -6.93 -4.50
C LEU A 70 -7.56 -7.54 -5.70
N LYS A 71 -7.36 -8.82 -5.95
CA LYS A 71 -8.09 -9.49 -7.01
C LYS A 71 -9.58 -9.55 -6.71
N LYS A 72 -9.95 -9.73 -5.45
CA LYS A 72 -11.36 -9.68 -5.06
C LYS A 72 -11.95 -8.29 -5.30
N LEU A 73 -11.23 -7.25 -4.93
CA LEU A 73 -11.69 -5.89 -5.18
C LEU A 73 -11.87 -5.63 -6.67
N LYS A 74 -10.95 -6.15 -7.50
CA LYS A 74 -11.05 -5.99 -8.93
C LYS A 74 -12.28 -6.70 -9.49
N ALA A 75 -12.67 -7.80 -8.86
CA ALA A 75 -13.86 -8.54 -9.25
C ALA A 75 -15.16 -7.96 -8.69
N GLY A 76 -15.08 -6.84 -7.97
CA GLY A 76 -16.26 -6.20 -7.41
C GLY A 76 -16.67 -6.73 -6.06
N GLN A 77 -15.77 -7.44 -5.36
CA GLN A 77 -16.08 -8.04 -4.07
C GLN A 77 -15.47 -7.22 -2.94
N THR A 78 -16.17 -7.18 -1.83
CA THR A 78 -15.67 -6.53 -0.61
C THR A 78 -14.62 -7.41 0.05
N ILE A 79 -13.60 -6.81 0.62
CA ILE A 79 -12.57 -7.53 1.36
C ILE A 79 -12.55 -7.11 2.82
N TYR A 80 -11.92 -7.92 3.64
CA TYR A 80 -11.73 -7.65 5.06
C TYR A 80 -10.24 -7.61 5.34
N CYS A 81 -9.69 -6.41 5.28
CA CYS A 81 -8.26 -6.18 5.41
C CYS A 81 -7.82 -6.44 6.85
N PRO A 82 -6.72 -7.15 7.08
CA PRO A 82 -6.23 -7.34 8.45
C PRO A 82 -5.80 -6.02 9.07
N VAL A 83 -5.79 -5.99 10.39
CA VAL A 83 -5.34 -4.84 11.14
C VAL A 83 -4.12 -5.24 11.93
N TYR A 84 -3.03 -4.50 11.76
CA TYR A 84 -1.78 -4.75 12.45
C TYR A 84 -1.66 -3.78 13.63
N ASP A 85 -1.29 -4.31 14.79
CA ASP A 85 -1.10 -3.49 15.98
C ASP A 85 0.40 -3.24 16.17
N TYR A 86 0.82 -2.00 15.98
CA TYR A 86 2.23 -1.65 16.05
C TYR A 86 2.79 -1.72 17.48
N ALA A 87 1.93 -1.53 18.48
CA ALA A 87 2.37 -1.65 19.87
C ALA A 87 2.67 -3.09 20.23
N LEU A 88 1.92 -4.03 19.68
CA LEU A 88 2.14 -5.45 19.93
C LEU A 88 3.05 -6.09 18.92
N HIS A 89 3.42 -5.39 17.87
CA HIS A 89 4.19 -5.93 16.76
C HIS A 89 3.57 -7.21 16.21
N ASN A 90 2.26 -7.20 16.03
CA ASN A 90 1.58 -8.38 15.52
C ASN A 90 0.23 -8.03 14.87
N ARG A 91 -0.25 -8.96 14.06
CA ARG A 91 -1.58 -8.84 13.46
C ARG A 91 -2.62 -9.15 14.53
N THR A 92 -3.69 -8.37 14.56
CA THR A 92 -4.80 -8.60 15.47
C THR A 92 -5.82 -9.53 14.81
N ASP A 93 -6.88 -9.85 15.55
CA ASP A 93 -8.00 -10.62 14.99
C ASP A 93 -9.04 -9.71 14.36
N GLN A 94 -8.81 -8.42 14.37
CA GLN A 94 -9.75 -7.46 13.82
C GLN A 94 -9.51 -7.29 12.32
N THR A 95 -10.56 -6.90 11.62
CA THR A 95 -10.45 -6.58 10.19
C THR A 95 -11.18 -5.28 9.92
N VAL A 96 -10.84 -4.68 8.79
CA VAL A 96 -11.51 -3.48 8.31
C VAL A 96 -12.13 -3.80 6.96
N GLU A 97 -13.39 -3.48 6.81
CA GLU A 97 -14.08 -3.71 5.56
C GLU A 97 -13.63 -2.69 4.51
N ILE A 98 -13.27 -3.15 3.34
CA ILE A 98 -12.93 -2.28 2.22
C ILE A 98 -13.81 -2.70 1.06
N ARG A 99 -14.60 -1.77 0.57
CA ARG A 99 -15.51 -2.03 -0.54
C ARG A 99 -14.86 -1.71 -1.87
N PRO A 100 -15.32 -2.34 -2.96
CA PRO A 100 -14.82 -2.00 -4.27
C PRO A 100 -15.04 -0.52 -4.59
N ALA A 101 -14.09 0.06 -5.30
CA ALA A 101 -14.16 1.45 -5.70
C ALA A 101 -13.55 1.56 -7.10
N LYS A 102 -13.75 2.69 -7.74
CA LYS A 102 -13.19 2.90 -9.08
C LYS A 102 -11.69 3.02 -9.03
N VAL A 103 -11.15 3.57 -7.94
CA VAL A 103 -9.72 3.75 -7.78
C VAL A 103 -9.32 3.08 -6.48
N ILE A 104 -8.33 2.21 -6.54
CA ILE A 104 -7.79 1.56 -5.36
C ILE A 104 -6.33 1.97 -5.25
N ILE A 105 -5.96 2.63 -4.17
CA ILE A 105 -4.58 2.96 -3.91
C ILE A 105 -3.96 1.86 -3.06
N VAL A 106 -2.83 1.35 -3.49
CA VAL A 106 -2.04 0.38 -2.74
C VAL A 106 -0.78 1.09 -2.30
N GLU A 107 -0.56 1.21 -1.01
CA GLU A 107 0.50 2.04 -0.47
C GLU A 107 1.40 1.20 0.44
N GLY A 108 2.68 1.37 0.34
CA GLY A 108 3.62 0.67 1.20
C GLY A 108 5.07 0.91 0.81
N ILE A 109 5.99 0.42 1.65
CA ILE A 109 7.41 0.65 1.41
C ILE A 109 8.01 -0.36 0.42
N LEU A 110 7.44 -1.54 0.31
CA LEU A 110 8.01 -2.61 -0.51
C LEU A 110 7.04 -3.17 -1.55
N ILE A 111 6.02 -2.43 -1.92
CA ILE A 111 4.99 -2.98 -2.80
C ILE A 111 5.49 -3.29 -4.20
N PHE A 112 6.60 -2.69 -4.63
CA PHE A 112 7.12 -2.96 -5.96
C PHE A 112 8.12 -4.12 -5.99
N GLN A 113 8.39 -4.75 -4.85
CA GLN A 113 9.30 -5.88 -4.80
C GLN A 113 8.69 -7.16 -5.37
N ASN A 114 7.39 -7.30 -5.33
CA ASN A 114 6.71 -8.51 -5.78
C ASN A 114 6.20 -8.31 -7.19
N LYS A 115 6.60 -9.20 -8.11
CA LYS A 115 6.22 -9.05 -9.50
C LYS A 115 4.73 -9.20 -9.73
N GLU A 116 4.10 -10.14 -9.05
CA GLU A 116 2.66 -10.35 -9.21
C GLU A 116 1.88 -9.14 -8.74
N LEU A 117 2.30 -8.53 -7.64
CA LEU A 117 1.67 -7.31 -7.16
C LEU A 117 1.90 -6.16 -8.15
N ARG A 118 3.14 -6.00 -8.64
CA ARG A 118 3.41 -4.96 -9.63
C ARG A 118 2.53 -5.09 -10.86
N ASP A 119 2.29 -6.32 -11.28
CA ASP A 119 1.51 -6.56 -12.49
C ASP A 119 0.03 -6.20 -12.33
N LEU A 120 -0.45 -6.14 -11.08
CA LEU A 120 -1.82 -5.71 -10.81
C LEU A 120 -1.97 -4.19 -10.83
N LEU A 121 -0.87 -3.46 -10.69
CA LEU A 121 -0.93 -2.02 -10.57
C LEU A 121 -0.94 -1.37 -11.95
N ASP A 122 -1.92 -0.52 -12.19
CA ASP A 122 -2.03 0.20 -13.46
C ASP A 122 -1.11 1.41 -13.48
N ILE A 123 -0.94 2.05 -12.35
CA ILE A 123 -0.08 3.22 -12.21
C ILE A 123 0.84 2.97 -11.03
N LYS A 124 2.13 3.24 -11.22
CA LYS A 124 3.13 3.03 -10.18
C LYS A 124 3.85 4.34 -9.91
N ILE A 125 3.80 4.78 -8.68
CA ILE A 125 4.42 6.03 -8.25
C ILE A 125 5.41 5.72 -7.15
N PHE A 126 6.64 6.19 -7.30
CA PHE A 126 7.65 6.07 -6.25
C PHE A 126 7.93 7.46 -5.70
N VAL A 127 7.73 7.63 -4.40
CA VAL A 127 7.94 8.92 -3.74
C VAL A 127 9.27 8.89 -3.02
N GLU A 128 10.18 9.79 -3.41
CA GLU A 128 11.47 9.89 -2.78
C GLU A 128 11.50 11.10 -1.89
N THR A 129 12.17 10.97 -0.75
CA THR A 129 12.42 12.11 0.10
C THR A 129 13.86 12.45 0.00
N ASP A 130 14.17 13.73 -0.33
CA ASP A 130 15.52 14.07 -0.39
C ASP A 130 15.80 14.98 0.74
N ALA A 131 17.03 15.16 0.99
CA ALA A 131 17.46 15.98 2.10
C ALA A 131 17.03 17.41 1.97
N ASP A 132 16.70 17.85 0.80
CA ASP A 132 16.25 19.18 0.57
C ASP A 132 14.79 19.36 0.82
N VAL A 133 14.20 18.38 1.34
CA VAL A 133 12.87 18.49 1.68
C VAL A 133 11.96 18.61 0.53
N ARG A 134 12.34 18.28 -0.63
CA ARG A 134 11.47 18.19 -1.71
C ARG A 134 10.97 16.83 -1.82
N ILE A 135 9.88 16.62 -2.41
CA ILE A 135 9.37 15.33 -2.61
C ILE A 135 9.18 15.09 -4.03
N PRO A 136 10.15 14.74 -4.73
CA PRO A 136 10.00 14.43 -6.13
C PRO A 136 9.21 13.18 -6.25
N VAL A 137 8.37 13.12 -7.21
CA VAL A 137 7.62 11.93 -7.48
C VAL A 137 8.11 11.34 -8.76
N SER A 138 8.62 10.12 -8.68
CA SER A 138 9.07 9.45 -9.84
C SER A 138 8.10 8.48 -10.24
N TYR A 139 7.80 8.34 -11.50
CA TYR A 139 6.98 7.35 -11.93
C TYR A 139 7.37 6.87 -13.13
N THR A 140 7.04 5.81 -13.38
CA THR A 140 7.38 5.16 -14.41
C THR A 140 6.48 5.57 -15.35
N HIS A 141 6.52 6.09 -16.04
CA HIS A 141 5.83 6.46 -17.12
C HIS A 141 4.59 6.87 -16.86
N LEU A 142 4.36 7.24 -16.10
CA LEU A 142 3.25 7.57 -15.88
C LEU A 142 3.06 8.69 -16.35
N THR A 143 3.44 9.18 -16.54
CA THR A 143 3.38 10.10 -17.00
C THR A 143 2.42 10.77 -17.14
N LEU A 144 2.01 10.92 -16.63
CA LEU A 144 1.20 11.68 -16.67
C LEU A 144 1.58 12.66 -17.33
N PRO A 145 1.13 13.00 -18.02
CA PRO A 145 1.49 13.91 -18.87
C PRO A 145 2.01 14.97 -18.17
N THR A 146 2.19 15.20 -17.95
CA THR A 146 2.52 16.05 -17.35
C THR A 146 3.38 16.05 -16.60
N ASN A 147 3.78 15.63 -16.58
CA ASN A 147 4.46 15.53 -16.02
C ASN A 147 4.56 15.44 -15.12
N SER A 148 4.41 15.42 -15.07
CA SER A 148 4.25 15.16 -14.26
C SER A 148 5.00 15.03 -13.23
N ARG A 149 5.70 15.54 -13.10
CA ARG A 149 6.41 15.54 -12.15
C ARG A 149 5.94 16.43 -11.25
N VAL A 150 5.92 16.22 -10.17
CA VAL A 150 5.42 17.03 -9.27
C VAL A 150 6.37 17.33 -8.33
#